data_766ba52163362ee0e5e40d9be6a0f152
#
_entry.id   766ba52163362ee0e5e40d9be6a0f152
#
_cell.length_a   1.000
_cell.length_b   1.000
_cell.length_c   1.000
_cell.angle_alpha   90.00
_cell.angle_beta   90.00
_cell.angle_gamma   90.00
#
_symmetry.space_group_name_H-M   'P 1'
#
loop_
_entity.id
_entity.type
_entity.pdbx_description
1 polymer ?
#
loop_
_entity_poly.entity_id
_entity_poly.type
_entity_poly.pdbx_seq_one_letter_code
_entity_poly.pdbx_strand_id
1 'polypeptide(L)'
;MLYFTFLIMGRFQLTDSNKHIYFIGGVSLILLFIFSGQYFLVPLNEINPFEYFFGSELNIFNITDIITGGSVIPLIGIITGFLLSQYGNTGKKHLAKVLFIVLIILTLNAVLISGFDKMPFIILMAFIGLIFIGRHWIISLAASLILFAIHLIFNVVLEIINGLNSNIQRMYSGIQQVNAFISTYRSSDYLAIVNMNIDTLTSGGDMLFDAAFIILPSILLGIALKELNLSQFIRTSPFISAGIIMVLLAGGIATKLIQILMLGSITGETLGEGFGGPVTAIGYFMLLAYIAGSIPNPFFNIFYNMGRYGLSVYILFNIFMMFIFYGFGLAMYGQISFQMLILTVLALYILLLIISNVLAHYNIRLLEQTFLINKKAKRE
;
A
#
# COMPACT_ATOMS: atom_id res chain seq x y z
N MET A 1 7.88 -3.80 -3.01
CA MET A 1 8.01 -2.51 -3.58
C MET A 1 9.31 -1.81 -3.20
N LEU A 2 9.66 -1.71 -1.93
CA LEU A 2 11.01 -1.45 -1.44
C LEU A 2 12.07 -2.38 -2.05
N TYR A 3 11.65 -3.54 -2.49
CA TYR A 3 12.36 -4.56 -3.26
C TYR A 3 12.97 -4.07 -4.58
N PHE A 4 12.28 -3.18 -5.25
CA PHE A 4 12.73 -2.59 -6.50
C PHE A 4 14.09 -1.89 -6.37
N THR A 5 14.31 -1.30 -5.22
CA THR A 5 15.52 -0.55 -4.91
C THR A 5 16.74 -1.45 -4.72
N PHE A 6 16.54 -2.65 -4.18
CA PHE A 6 17.63 -3.58 -3.85
C PHE A 6 18.28 -4.25 -5.05
N LEU A 7 17.46 -4.51 -6.04
CA LEU A 7 17.86 -5.15 -7.28
C LEU A 7 18.91 -4.40 -8.07
N ILE A 8 18.85 -3.11 -7.96
CA ILE A 8 19.67 -2.19 -8.73
C ILE A 8 20.97 -1.87 -7.98
N MET A 9 20.96 -2.02 -6.65
CA MET A 9 22.03 -1.55 -5.77
C MET A 9 23.24 -2.46 -5.60
N GLY A 10 23.26 -3.68 -6.12
CA GLY A 10 24.43 -4.57 -6.01
C GLY A 10 25.74 -3.97 -6.55
N ARG A 11 25.69 -2.78 -7.17
CA ARG A 11 26.85 -2.09 -7.77
C ARG A 11 26.97 -0.59 -7.48
N PHE A 12 26.02 0.04 -6.74
CA PHE A 12 26.10 1.48 -6.48
C PHE A 12 26.35 1.79 -5.00
N GLN A 13 27.33 2.67 -4.75
CA GLN A 13 27.46 3.30 -3.43
C GLN A 13 26.17 4.07 -3.12
N LEU A 14 25.54 3.74 -1.99
CA LEU A 14 24.34 4.41 -1.49
C LEU A 14 24.63 5.89 -1.29
N THR A 15 24.05 6.74 -2.11
CA THR A 15 23.99 8.18 -1.81
C THR A 15 23.00 8.39 -0.65
N ASP A 16 23.15 9.44 0.14
CA ASP A 16 22.26 9.73 1.27
C ASP A 16 20.78 9.86 0.84
N SER A 17 20.53 10.36 -0.36
CA SER A 17 19.18 10.42 -0.97
C SER A 17 18.53 9.03 -1.11
N ASN A 18 19.33 8.00 -1.35
CA ASN A 18 18.83 6.63 -1.51
C ASN A 18 18.42 6.00 -0.18
N LYS A 19 19.08 6.37 0.92
CA LYS A 19 18.75 5.84 2.25
C LYS A 19 17.40 6.35 2.75
N HIS A 20 17.04 7.59 2.43
CA HIS A 20 15.79 8.19 2.90
C HIS A 20 14.54 7.46 2.39
N ILE A 21 14.54 7.00 1.13
CA ILE A 21 13.37 6.29 0.59
C ILE A 21 13.15 4.92 1.26
N TYR A 22 14.23 4.25 1.72
CA TYR A 22 14.08 3.03 2.52
C TYR A 22 13.51 3.30 3.90
N PHE A 23 13.95 4.38 4.53
CA PHE A 23 13.36 4.83 5.79
C PHE A 23 11.86 5.09 5.63
N ILE A 24 11.49 5.88 4.61
CA ILE A 24 10.08 6.16 4.30
C ILE A 24 9.30 4.86 4.13
N GLY A 25 9.85 3.93 3.36
CA GLY A 25 9.20 2.65 3.14
C GLY A 25 9.10 1.79 4.40
N GLY A 26 10.14 1.73 5.22
CA GLY A 26 10.11 0.97 6.47
C GLY A 26 9.07 1.47 7.45
N VAL A 27 8.93 2.80 7.57
CA VAL A 27 7.85 3.40 8.37
C VAL A 27 6.48 3.16 7.73
N SER A 28 6.35 3.29 6.40
CA SER A 28 5.07 3.08 5.71
C SER A 28 4.55 1.64 5.80
N LEU A 29 5.42 0.64 6.09
CA LEU A 29 4.99 -0.74 6.31
C LEU A 29 4.02 -0.89 7.49
N ILE A 30 4.08 -0.03 8.52
CA ILE A 30 3.11 -0.11 9.61
C ILE A 30 1.69 0.18 9.11
N LEU A 31 1.55 1.22 8.27
CA LEU A 31 0.26 1.58 7.67
C LEU A 31 -0.23 0.48 6.73
N LEU A 32 0.68 -0.10 5.94
CA LEU A 32 0.37 -1.20 5.06
C LEU A 32 -0.08 -2.44 5.82
N PHE A 33 0.58 -2.79 6.93
CA PHE A 33 0.23 -3.94 7.74
C PHE A 33 -1.12 -3.76 8.44
N ILE A 34 -1.41 -2.55 8.95
CA ILE A 34 -2.72 -2.23 9.51
C ILE A 34 -3.79 -2.36 8.41
N PHE A 35 -3.56 -1.79 7.23
CA PHE A 35 -4.48 -1.87 6.11
C PHE A 35 -4.71 -3.32 5.63
N SER A 36 -3.64 -4.07 5.35
CA SER A 36 -3.74 -5.45 4.86
C SER A 36 -4.24 -6.40 5.95
N GLY A 37 -3.90 -6.15 7.21
CA GLY A 37 -4.31 -6.96 8.36
C GLY A 37 -5.82 -7.03 8.55
N GLN A 38 -6.54 -5.96 8.21
CA GLN A 38 -8.00 -5.90 8.35
C GLN A 38 -8.71 -7.00 7.54
N TYR A 39 -8.17 -7.38 6.39
CA TYR A 39 -8.73 -8.43 5.54
C TYR A 39 -8.53 -9.86 6.11
N PHE A 40 -7.67 -10.02 7.10
CA PHE A 40 -7.55 -11.27 7.86
C PHE A 40 -8.58 -11.36 9.01
N LEU A 41 -9.26 -10.29 9.34
CA LEU A 41 -10.34 -10.32 10.33
C LEU A 41 -11.66 -10.78 9.71
N VAL A 42 -12.07 -10.07 8.65
CA VAL A 42 -13.33 -10.28 7.91
C VAL A 42 -13.16 -9.78 6.48
N PRO A 43 -14.01 -10.20 5.53
CA PRO A 43 -13.98 -9.70 4.16
C PRO A 43 -14.56 -8.28 4.09
N LEU A 44 -13.77 -7.26 4.42
CA LEU A 44 -14.23 -5.86 4.53
C LEU A 44 -14.88 -5.31 3.26
N ASN A 45 -14.51 -5.82 2.08
CA ASN A 45 -15.15 -5.43 0.82
C ASN A 45 -16.58 -5.96 0.70
N GLU A 46 -16.94 -6.98 1.48
CA GLU A 46 -18.21 -7.69 1.41
C GLU A 46 -19.19 -7.29 2.53
N ILE A 47 -18.71 -6.57 3.53
CA ILE A 47 -19.53 -6.15 4.68
C ILE A 47 -19.71 -4.63 4.70
N ASN A 48 -20.82 -4.17 5.28
CA ASN A 48 -20.92 -2.79 5.73
C ASN A 48 -20.23 -2.67 7.11
N PRO A 49 -19.06 -2.04 7.22
CA PRO A 49 -18.34 -1.96 8.48
C PRO A 49 -19.14 -1.26 9.59
N PHE A 50 -20.01 -0.33 9.23
CA PHE A 50 -20.86 0.44 10.15
C PHE A 50 -22.05 -0.36 10.71
N GLU A 51 -22.41 -1.47 10.06
CA GLU A 51 -23.42 -2.42 10.53
C GLU A 51 -22.77 -3.64 11.19
N TYR A 52 -21.51 -3.91 10.91
CA TYR A 52 -20.78 -5.06 11.44
C TYR A 52 -20.10 -4.76 12.78
N PHE A 53 -19.42 -3.60 12.89
CA PHE A 53 -18.74 -3.21 14.13
C PHE A 53 -19.64 -2.31 15.00
N PHE A 54 -19.58 -2.50 16.33
CA PHE A 54 -20.40 -1.76 17.27
C PHE A 54 -19.57 -1.16 18.43
N GLY A 55 -20.06 -0.06 18.98
CA GLY A 55 -19.50 0.56 20.18
C GLY A 55 -18.03 0.95 20.03
N SER A 56 -17.16 0.46 20.91
CA SER A 56 -15.73 0.78 20.89
C SER A 56 -14.99 0.22 19.67
N GLU A 57 -15.45 -0.90 19.11
CA GLU A 57 -14.86 -1.47 17.90
C GLU A 57 -15.06 -0.56 16.69
N LEU A 58 -16.28 -0.04 16.51
CA LEU A 58 -16.57 0.92 15.44
C LEU A 58 -15.74 2.18 15.57
N ASN A 59 -15.54 2.70 16.79
CA ASN A 59 -14.69 3.88 17.00
C ASN A 59 -13.24 3.61 16.59
N ILE A 60 -12.68 2.46 16.94
CA ILE A 60 -11.31 2.11 16.57
C ILE A 60 -11.20 1.83 15.08
N PHE A 61 -12.20 1.17 14.47
CA PHE A 61 -12.29 1.01 13.04
C PHE A 61 -12.28 2.37 12.34
N ASN A 62 -13.13 3.31 12.73
CA ASN A 62 -13.21 4.66 12.15
C ASN A 62 -11.87 5.43 12.25
N ILE A 63 -11.21 5.37 13.42
CA ILE A 63 -9.88 6.00 13.60
C ILE A 63 -8.87 5.34 12.67
N THR A 64 -8.89 4.02 12.58
CA THR A 64 -7.98 3.26 11.71
C THR A 64 -8.23 3.60 10.24
N ASP A 65 -9.49 3.69 9.84
CA ASP A 65 -9.88 4.03 8.48
C ASP A 65 -9.51 5.47 8.11
N ILE A 66 -9.68 6.44 9.01
CA ILE A 66 -9.16 7.81 8.81
C ILE A 66 -7.66 7.80 8.52
N ILE A 67 -6.91 6.94 9.20
CA ILE A 67 -5.44 6.87 9.05
C ILE A 67 -5.07 6.09 7.78
N THR A 68 -5.70 4.96 7.50
CA THR A 68 -5.27 4.01 6.47
C THR A 68 -6.16 3.97 5.24
N GLY A 69 -7.48 4.11 5.38
CA GLY A 69 -8.46 4.01 4.29
C GLY A 69 -8.15 4.99 3.16
N GLY A 70 -8.16 4.52 1.94
CA GLY A 70 -7.86 5.31 0.74
C GLY A 70 -6.45 5.93 0.65
N SER A 71 -5.64 5.93 1.75
CA SER A 71 -4.32 6.59 1.76
C SER A 71 -3.15 5.65 1.54
N VAL A 72 -3.22 4.42 2.05
CA VAL A 72 -2.07 3.50 2.08
C VAL A 72 -1.67 3.08 0.67
N ILE A 73 -2.61 2.70 -0.15
CA ILE A 73 -2.35 2.26 -1.53
C ILE A 73 -1.76 3.39 -2.38
N PRO A 74 -2.30 4.63 -2.39
CA PRO A 74 -1.66 5.76 -3.03
C PRO A 74 -0.25 6.06 -2.48
N LEU A 75 -0.04 6.01 -1.17
CA LEU A 75 1.29 6.22 -0.57
C LEU A 75 2.30 5.21 -1.12
N ILE A 76 1.92 3.95 -1.15
CA ILE A 76 2.75 2.90 -1.73
C ILE A 76 2.93 3.14 -3.24
N GLY A 77 1.93 3.60 -3.97
CA GLY A 77 2.05 4.04 -5.37
C GLY A 77 3.08 5.16 -5.55
N ILE A 78 3.03 6.22 -4.73
CA ILE A 78 3.99 7.34 -4.75
C ILE A 78 5.42 6.83 -4.49
N ILE A 79 5.62 5.99 -3.47
CA ILE A 79 6.92 5.40 -3.17
C ILE A 79 7.44 4.59 -4.36
N THR A 80 6.57 3.81 -5.06
CA THR A 80 6.95 3.04 -6.28
C THR A 80 7.41 3.95 -7.40
N GLY A 81 6.60 4.94 -7.70
CA GLY A 81 6.91 5.87 -8.78
C GLY A 81 8.22 6.63 -8.52
N PHE A 82 8.43 7.06 -7.27
CA PHE A 82 9.68 7.72 -6.87
C PHE A 82 10.89 6.80 -7.07
N LEU A 83 10.78 5.54 -6.67
CA LEU A 83 11.82 4.52 -6.87
C LEU A 83 12.06 4.22 -8.34
N LEU A 84 11.00 4.07 -9.15
CA LEU A 84 11.10 3.86 -10.58
C LEU A 84 11.91 4.95 -11.26
N SER A 85 11.59 6.21 -10.97
CA SER A 85 12.33 7.36 -11.52
C SER A 85 13.76 7.39 -11.01
N GLN A 86 14.00 7.13 -9.72
CA GLN A 86 15.33 7.13 -9.12
C GLN A 86 16.27 6.13 -9.79
N TYR A 87 15.76 4.97 -10.19
CA TYR A 87 16.54 3.91 -10.85
C TYR A 87 16.38 3.87 -12.36
N GLY A 88 15.72 4.86 -12.95
CA GLY A 88 15.52 4.98 -14.39
C GLY A 88 16.81 4.86 -15.23
N ASN A 89 17.93 5.31 -14.69
CA ASN A 89 19.25 5.26 -15.32
C ASN A 89 19.81 3.83 -15.50
N THR A 90 19.27 2.82 -14.78
CA THR A 90 19.72 1.42 -14.93
C THR A 90 19.17 0.74 -16.18
N GLY A 91 18.27 1.40 -16.88
CA GLY A 91 17.66 0.95 -18.12
C GLY A 91 16.28 0.30 -17.92
N LYS A 92 15.33 0.74 -18.75
CA LYS A 92 13.92 0.29 -18.66
C LYS A 92 13.74 -1.24 -18.79
N LYS A 93 14.57 -1.90 -19.63
CA LYS A 93 14.53 -3.37 -19.81
C LYS A 93 14.88 -4.11 -18.51
N HIS A 94 15.89 -3.62 -17.79
CA HIS A 94 16.27 -4.21 -16.50
C HIS A 94 15.15 -4.01 -15.46
N LEU A 95 14.62 -2.79 -15.36
CA LEU A 95 13.50 -2.48 -14.50
C LEU A 95 12.27 -3.35 -14.79
N ALA A 96 11.92 -3.53 -16.07
CA ALA A 96 10.81 -4.39 -16.47
C ALA A 96 11.02 -5.85 -16.03
N LYS A 97 12.23 -6.41 -16.19
CA LYS A 97 12.55 -7.76 -15.71
C LYS A 97 12.36 -7.90 -14.21
N VAL A 98 12.76 -6.88 -13.46
CA VAL A 98 12.59 -6.85 -12.00
C VAL A 98 11.13 -6.82 -11.61
N LEU A 99 10.37 -5.91 -12.20
CA LEU A 99 8.93 -5.81 -11.98
C LEU A 99 8.23 -7.13 -12.27
N PHE A 100 8.63 -7.82 -13.34
CA PHE A 100 8.04 -9.12 -13.70
C PHE A 100 8.25 -10.17 -12.62
N ILE A 101 9.48 -10.28 -12.07
CA ILE A 101 9.78 -11.23 -10.99
C ILE A 101 8.97 -10.87 -9.73
N VAL A 102 8.91 -9.58 -9.37
CA VAL A 102 8.14 -9.11 -8.21
C VAL A 102 6.65 -9.35 -8.41
N LEU A 103 6.13 -9.14 -9.61
CA LEU A 103 4.74 -9.42 -9.94
C LEU A 103 4.40 -10.90 -9.70
N ILE A 104 5.23 -11.82 -10.17
CA ILE A 104 5.03 -13.26 -9.94
C ILE A 104 4.99 -13.57 -8.44
N ILE A 105 5.96 -13.06 -7.67
CA ILE A 105 6.06 -13.32 -6.23
C ILE A 105 4.82 -12.78 -5.50
N LEU A 106 4.39 -11.55 -5.81
CA LEU A 106 3.22 -10.94 -5.15
C LEU A 106 1.90 -11.58 -5.62
N THR A 107 1.81 -12.01 -6.88
CA THR A 107 0.64 -12.77 -7.36
C THR A 107 0.56 -14.12 -6.64
N LEU A 108 1.68 -14.83 -6.47
CA LEU A 108 1.71 -16.05 -5.68
C LEU A 108 1.31 -15.78 -4.21
N ASN A 109 1.79 -14.70 -3.61
CA ASN A 109 1.36 -14.30 -2.26
C ASN A 109 -0.15 -14.06 -2.19
N ALA A 110 -0.71 -13.34 -3.17
CA ALA A 110 -2.13 -13.06 -3.23
C ALA A 110 -2.97 -14.34 -3.40
N VAL A 111 -2.60 -15.23 -4.30
CA VAL A 111 -3.30 -16.50 -4.56
C VAL A 111 -3.20 -17.45 -3.37
N LEU A 112 -2.00 -17.59 -2.80
CA LEU A 112 -1.75 -18.59 -1.76
C LEU A 112 -2.15 -18.10 -0.35
N ILE A 113 -2.17 -16.78 -0.09
CA ILE A 113 -2.36 -16.26 1.27
C ILE A 113 -3.58 -15.35 1.36
N SER A 114 -3.72 -14.31 0.53
CA SER A 114 -4.79 -13.32 0.70
C SER A 114 -5.27 -12.75 -0.64
N GLY A 115 -6.45 -13.20 -1.10
CA GLY A 115 -7.07 -12.73 -2.35
C GLY A 115 -7.40 -11.23 -2.37
N PHE A 116 -7.43 -10.56 -1.22
CA PHE A 116 -7.63 -9.11 -1.09
C PHE A 116 -6.35 -8.29 -1.29
N ASP A 117 -5.20 -8.92 -1.56
CA ASP A 117 -3.92 -8.24 -1.71
C ASP A 117 -3.88 -7.37 -2.98
N LYS A 118 -3.80 -6.06 -2.82
CA LYS A 118 -3.70 -5.08 -3.92
C LYS A 118 -2.26 -4.90 -4.45
N MET A 119 -1.26 -5.51 -3.85
CA MET A 119 0.16 -5.33 -4.23
C MET A 119 0.49 -5.78 -5.66
N PRO A 120 -0.06 -6.90 -6.21
CA PRO A 120 0.16 -7.28 -7.60
C PRO A 120 -0.26 -6.18 -8.58
N PHE A 121 -1.38 -5.49 -8.31
CA PHE A 121 -1.88 -4.40 -9.16
C PHE A 121 -0.98 -3.18 -9.16
N ILE A 122 -0.32 -2.88 -8.02
CA ILE A 122 0.67 -1.80 -7.95
C ILE A 122 1.84 -2.09 -8.90
N ILE A 123 2.33 -3.33 -8.91
CA ILE A 123 3.43 -3.71 -9.80
C ILE A 123 2.97 -3.75 -11.26
N LEU A 124 1.75 -4.19 -11.54
CA LEU A 124 1.17 -4.14 -12.88
C LEU A 124 1.14 -2.69 -13.41
N MET A 125 0.65 -1.75 -12.62
CA MET A 125 0.61 -0.32 -12.98
C MET A 125 2.02 0.29 -13.06
N ALA A 126 2.98 -0.23 -12.31
CA ALA A 126 4.38 0.19 -12.39
C ALA A 126 5.01 -0.08 -13.77
N PHE A 127 4.58 -1.13 -14.50
CA PHE A 127 5.00 -1.34 -15.90
C PHE A 127 4.56 -0.19 -16.79
N ILE A 128 3.35 0.33 -16.62
CA ILE A 128 2.87 1.50 -17.35
C ILE A 128 3.69 2.74 -16.96
N GLY A 129 4.01 2.87 -15.67
CA GLY A 129 4.89 3.92 -15.15
C GLY A 129 6.27 3.99 -15.82
N LEU A 130 6.81 2.84 -16.31
CA LEU A 130 8.09 2.83 -17.03
C LEU A 130 8.12 3.71 -18.30
N ILE A 131 6.95 3.96 -18.91
CA ILE A 131 6.83 4.80 -20.11
C ILE A 131 7.19 6.25 -19.76
N PHE A 132 6.88 6.68 -18.55
CA PHE A 132 7.04 8.05 -18.07
C PHE A 132 8.45 8.35 -17.53
N ILE A 133 9.27 7.33 -17.27
CA ILE A 133 10.65 7.52 -16.79
C ILE A 133 11.47 8.28 -17.85
N GLY A 134 12.17 9.33 -17.40
CA GLY A 134 12.97 10.21 -18.25
C GLY A 134 12.15 11.19 -19.09
N ARG A 135 10.84 11.31 -18.84
CA ARG A 135 10.00 12.38 -19.37
C ARG A 135 10.04 13.58 -18.44
N HIS A 136 9.76 14.76 -18.97
CA HIS A 136 9.67 15.96 -18.12
C HIS A 136 8.60 15.79 -17.05
N TRP A 137 8.89 16.21 -15.82
CA TRP A 137 8.01 16.00 -14.65
C TRP A 137 6.57 16.49 -14.84
N ILE A 138 6.38 17.57 -15.65
CA ILE A 138 5.05 18.10 -15.98
C ILE A 138 4.18 17.05 -16.67
N ILE A 139 4.75 16.21 -17.55
CA ILE A 139 3.98 15.17 -18.27
C ILE A 139 3.45 14.12 -17.29
N SER A 140 4.30 13.67 -16.36
CA SER A 140 3.90 12.70 -15.33
C SER A 140 2.88 13.29 -14.36
N LEU A 141 3.07 14.55 -13.96
CA LEU A 141 2.14 15.25 -13.08
C LEU A 141 0.79 15.50 -13.77
N ALA A 142 0.79 16.00 -15.01
CA ALA A 142 -0.44 16.24 -15.76
C ALA A 142 -1.21 14.93 -15.99
N ALA A 143 -0.53 13.85 -16.39
CA ALA A 143 -1.17 12.54 -16.54
C ALA A 143 -1.76 12.03 -15.23
N SER A 144 -1.05 12.19 -14.09
CA SER A 144 -1.54 11.87 -12.77
C SER A 144 -2.83 12.63 -12.44
N LEU A 145 -2.82 13.98 -12.59
CA LEU A 145 -3.97 14.83 -12.28
C LEU A 145 -5.16 14.52 -13.18
N ILE A 146 -4.95 14.27 -14.48
CA ILE A 146 -6.02 13.90 -15.41
C ILE A 146 -6.67 12.58 -14.99
N LEU A 147 -5.89 11.55 -14.66
CA LEU A 147 -6.42 10.25 -14.23
C LEU A 147 -7.20 10.38 -12.90
N PHE A 148 -6.70 11.13 -11.93
CA PHE A 148 -7.44 11.41 -10.69
C PHE A 148 -8.73 12.19 -10.97
N ALA A 149 -8.70 13.18 -11.86
CA ALA A 149 -9.91 13.93 -12.23
C ALA A 149 -10.96 13.03 -12.89
N ILE A 150 -10.53 12.13 -13.78
CA ILE A 150 -11.45 11.14 -14.40
C ILE A 150 -12.08 10.25 -13.33
N HIS A 151 -11.30 9.77 -12.35
CA HIS A 151 -11.82 8.99 -11.23
C HIS A 151 -12.92 9.74 -10.46
N LEU A 152 -12.64 10.98 -10.07
CA LEU A 152 -13.62 11.80 -9.34
C LEU A 152 -14.88 12.08 -10.15
N ILE A 153 -14.71 12.45 -11.42
CA ILE A 153 -15.86 12.73 -12.33
C ILE A 153 -16.70 11.46 -12.50
N PHE A 154 -16.05 10.29 -12.71
CA PHE A 154 -16.77 9.03 -12.87
C PHE A 154 -17.62 8.70 -11.65
N ASN A 155 -17.07 8.84 -10.44
CA ASN A 155 -17.80 8.60 -9.20
C ASN A 155 -18.96 9.58 -8.99
N VAL A 156 -18.76 10.87 -9.31
CA VAL A 156 -19.85 11.87 -9.28
C VAL A 156 -20.97 11.53 -10.27
N VAL A 157 -20.60 11.07 -11.48
CA VAL A 157 -21.60 10.65 -12.49
C VAL A 157 -22.36 9.42 -12.00
N LEU A 158 -21.67 8.43 -11.40
CA LEU A 158 -22.33 7.27 -10.80
C LEU A 158 -23.30 7.67 -9.69
N GLU A 159 -22.93 8.62 -8.83
CA GLU A 159 -23.80 9.14 -7.78
C GLU A 159 -25.09 9.77 -8.34
N ILE A 160 -24.94 10.60 -9.39
CA ILE A 160 -26.09 11.21 -10.04
C ILE A 160 -27.03 10.15 -10.64
N ILE A 161 -26.46 9.12 -11.30
CA ILE A 161 -27.23 8.00 -11.86
C ILE A 161 -27.93 7.21 -10.75
N ASN A 162 -27.25 6.94 -9.65
CA ASN A 162 -27.80 6.21 -8.51
C ASN A 162 -28.88 7.03 -7.79
N GLY A 163 -28.69 8.34 -7.66
CA GLY A 163 -29.69 9.24 -7.08
C GLY A 163 -31.00 9.35 -7.92
N LEU A 164 -30.89 9.13 -9.23
CA LEU A 164 -32.06 9.04 -10.12
C LEU A 164 -32.78 7.69 -10.01
N ASN A 165 -32.03 6.64 -9.63
CA ASN A 165 -32.56 5.30 -9.41
C ASN A 165 -32.48 4.96 -7.90
N SER A 166 -33.53 5.35 -7.15
CA SER A 166 -33.62 5.20 -5.69
C SER A 166 -33.41 3.78 -5.11
N ASN A 167 -33.12 2.79 -5.97
CA ASN A 167 -32.94 1.38 -5.61
C ASN A 167 -31.48 0.91 -5.65
N ILE A 168 -30.51 1.76 -5.99
CA ILE A 168 -29.10 1.36 -6.05
C ILE A 168 -28.39 1.90 -4.80
N GLN A 169 -28.58 1.22 -3.68
CA GLN A 169 -27.66 1.28 -2.56
C GLN A 169 -26.43 0.41 -2.90
N ARG A 170 -25.25 0.74 -2.35
CA ARG A 170 -24.10 -0.17 -2.42
C ARG A 170 -24.57 -1.54 -1.91
N MET A 171 -24.61 -2.54 -2.77
CA MET A 171 -24.99 -3.89 -2.38
C MET A 171 -23.80 -4.51 -1.68
N TYR A 172 -23.83 -4.47 -0.36
CA TYR A 172 -22.97 -5.34 0.42
C TYR A 172 -23.45 -6.78 0.32
N SER A 173 -22.51 -7.70 0.37
CA SER A 173 -22.82 -9.14 0.36
C SER A 173 -23.69 -9.50 1.54
N GLY A 174 -24.67 -10.37 1.31
CA GLY A 174 -25.53 -10.83 2.41
C GLY A 174 -24.76 -11.62 3.46
N ILE A 175 -25.29 -11.69 4.67
CA ILE A 175 -24.73 -12.45 5.81
C ILE A 175 -24.30 -13.88 5.44
N GLN A 176 -24.99 -14.52 4.50
CA GLN A 176 -24.62 -15.86 4.01
C GLN A 176 -23.27 -15.88 3.28
N GLN A 177 -22.96 -14.87 2.46
CA GLN A 177 -21.68 -14.76 1.78
C GLN A 177 -20.56 -14.51 2.77
N VAL A 178 -20.76 -13.59 3.73
CA VAL A 178 -19.78 -13.31 4.79
C VAL A 178 -19.49 -14.58 5.61
N ASN A 179 -20.52 -15.35 5.97
CA ASN A 179 -20.36 -16.62 6.67
C ASN A 179 -19.64 -17.67 5.82
N ALA A 180 -19.83 -17.68 4.50
CA ALA A 180 -19.08 -18.53 3.59
C ALA A 180 -17.59 -18.19 3.60
N PHE A 181 -17.20 -16.90 3.55
CA PHE A 181 -15.80 -16.48 3.71
C PHE A 181 -15.24 -16.94 5.06
N ILE A 182 -15.95 -16.66 6.18
CA ILE A 182 -15.50 -17.03 7.52
C ILE A 182 -15.33 -18.54 7.65
N SER A 183 -16.29 -19.35 7.16
CA SER A 183 -16.21 -20.81 7.24
C SER A 183 -15.07 -21.37 6.40
N THR A 184 -14.83 -20.82 5.19
CA THR A 184 -13.76 -21.26 4.31
C THR A 184 -12.38 -20.95 4.90
N TYR A 185 -12.13 -19.72 5.33
CA TYR A 185 -10.82 -19.36 5.91
C TYR A 185 -10.54 -20.05 7.26
N ARG A 186 -11.58 -20.46 7.99
CA ARG A 186 -11.45 -21.25 9.22
C ARG A 186 -11.39 -22.76 8.97
N SER A 187 -11.59 -23.21 7.75
CA SER A 187 -11.45 -24.63 7.45
C SER A 187 -9.98 -25.04 7.39
N SER A 188 -9.72 -26.33 7.57
CA SER A 188 -8.40 -26.93 7.32
C SER A 188 -8.17 -27.23 5.83
N ASP A 189 -9.17 -27.01 4.97
CA ASP A 189 -9.10 -27.21 3.53
C ASP A 189 -8.38 -26.03 2.85
N TYR A 190 -7.07 -26.16 2.75
CA TYR A 190 -6.24 -25.12 2.13
C TYR A 190 -6.59 -24.89 0.66
N LEU A 191 -7.05 -25.93 -0.06
CA LEU A 191 -7.41 -25.78 -1.47
C LEU A 191 -8.66 -24.93 -1.64
N ALA A 192 -9.64 -25.08 -0.74
CA ALA A 192 -10.83 -24.22 -0.71
C ALA A 192 -10.45 -22.75 -0.45
N ILE A 193 -9.47 -22.49 0.43
CA ILE A 193 -8.95 -21.15 0.70
C ILE A 193 -8.29 -20.57 -0.56
N VAL A 194 -7.44 -21.33 -1.24
CA VAL A 194 -6.78 -20.89 -2.49
C VAL A 194 -7.81 -20.57 -3.58
N ASN A 195 -8.83 -21.40 -3.75
CA ASN A 195 -9.91 -21.14 -4.71
C ASN A 195 -10.66 -19.84 -4.35
N MET A 196 -11.00 -19.63 -3.09
CA MET A 196 -11.62 -18.39 -2.62
C MET A 196 -10.74 -17.15 -2.90
N ASN A 197 -9.42 -17.26 -2.70
CA ASN A 197 -8.48 -16.19 -3.04
C ASN A 197 -8.46 -15.89 -4.55
N ILE A 198 -8.47 -16.92 -5.39
CA ILE A 198 -8.53 -16.78 -6.86
C ILE A 198 -9.84 -16.11 -7.27
N ASP A 199 -10.96 -16.56 -6.74
CA ASP A 199 -12.28 -15.99 -7.02
C ASP A 199 -12.32 -14.50 -6.61
N THR A 200 -11.80 -14.17 -5.43
CA THR A 200 -11.70 -12.77 -4.95
C THR A 200 -10.84 -11.90 -5.86
N LEU A 201 -9.68 -12.41 -6.30
CA LEU A 201 -8.79 -11.68 -7.21
C LEU A 201 -9.39 -11.46 -8.60
N THR A 202 -10.18 -12.42 -9.10
CA THR A 202 -10.72 -12.41 -10.47
C THR A 202 -12.10 -11.77 -10.58
N SER A 203 -12.90 -11.81 -9.52
CA SER A 203 -14.22 -11.17 -9.47
C SER A 203 -14.17 -9.64 -9.33
N GLY A 204 -13.01 -9.10 -8.92
CA GLY A 204 -12.82 -7.69 -8.63
C GLY A 204 -12.61 -6.82 -9.86
N GLY A 205 -13.63 -6.59 -10.68
CA GLY A 205 -13.59 -5.54 -11.73
C GLY A 205 -13.21 -4.17 -11.14
N ASP A 206 -13.65 -3.89 -9.93
CA ASP A 206 -13.32 -2.69 -9.17
C ASP A 206 -11.81 -2.57 -8.87
N MET A 207 -11.11 -3.69 -8.66
CA MET A 207 -9.66 -3.67 -8.42
C MET A 207 -8.86 -3.17 -9.63
N LEU A 208 -9.28 -3.49 -10.86
CA LEU A 208 -8.63 -2.99 -12.08
C LEU A 208 -8.94 -1.51 -12.31
N PHE A 209 -10.17 -1.08 -11.97
CA PHE A 209 -10.54 0.33 -12.02
C PHE A 209 -9.72 1.15 -11.02
N ASP A 210 -9.64 0.71 -9.77
CA ASP A 210 -8.80 1.31 -8.74
C ASP A 210 -7.32 1.35 -9.18
N ALA A 211 -6.84 0.27 -9.79
CA ALA A 211 -5.48 0.21 -10.30
C ALA A 211 -5.20 1.28 -11.36
N ALA A 212 -6.12 1.47 -12.29
CA ALA A 212 -5.97 2.45 -13.36
C ALA A 212 -6.10 3.90 -12.88
N PHE A 213 -7.01 4.17 -11.95
CA PHE A 213 -7.43 5.54 -11.61
C PHE A 213 -7.00 6.01 -10.20
N ILE A 214 -6.47 5.13 -9.35
CA ILE A 214 -5.89 5.48 -8.04
C ILE A 214 -4.42 5.11 -8.00
N ILE A 215 -4.06 3.87 -8.37
CA ILE A 215 -2.68 3.38 -8.25
C ILE A 215 -1.77 4.00 -9.30
N LEU A 216 -2.16 3.94 -10.58
CA LEU A 216 -1.34 4.48 -11.66
C LEU A 216 -1.06 5.99 -11.49
N PRO A 217 -2.05 6.86 -11.24
CA PRO A 217 -1.77 8.28 -11.02
C PRO A 217 -0.88 8.52 -9.80
N SER A 218 -0.99 7.72 -8.74
CA SER A 218 -0.11 7.80 -7.57
C SER A 218 1.34 7.45 -7.94
N ILE A 219 1.56 6.45 -8.79
CA ILE A 219 2.89 6.11 -9.33
C ILE A 219 3.43 7.27 -10.18
N LEU A 220 2.61 7.83 -11.08
CA LEU A 220 3.02 8.95 -11.92
C LEU A 220 3.36 10.19 -11.09
N LEU A 221 2.62 10.45 -10.02
CA LEU A 221 2.92 11.50 -9.06
C LEU A 221 4.28 11.26 -8.38
N GLY A 222 4.57 10.04 -7.96
CA GLY A 222 5.86 9.66 -7.38
C GLY A 222 7.03 9.90 -8.34
N ILE A 223 6.86 9.58 -9.63
CA ILE A 223 7.83 9.88 -10.69
C ILE A 223 8.04 11.41 -10.79
N ALA A 224 6.96 12.18 -10.83
CA ALA A 224 7.03 13.65 -10.91
C ALA A 224 7.74 14.26 -9.70
N LEU A 225 7.42 13.81 -8.47
CA LEU A 225 8.03 14.31 -7.23
C LEU A 225 9.55 14.03 -7.19
N LYS A 226 10.01 12.91 -7.74
CA LYS A 226 11.45 12.62 -7.85
C LYS A 226 12.14 13.57 -8.82
N GLU A 227 11.56 13.79 -10.00
CA GLU A 227 12.10 14.69 -11.02
C GLU A 227 12.09 16.16 -10.58
N LEU A 228 11.14 16.56 -9.75
CA LEU A 228 11.07 17.87 -9.08
C LEU A 228 12.13 18.06 -7.98
N ASN A 229 12.94 17.03 -7.70
CA ASN A 229 13.90 17.06 -6.59
C ASN A 229 13.28 17.44 -5.24
N LEU A 230 12.12 16.84 -4.90
CA LEU A 230 11.38 17.10 -3.66
C LEU A 230 12.28 17.09 -2.42
N SER A 231 13.26 16.17 -2.34
CA SER A 231 14.20 16.09 -1.22
C SER A 231 15.04 17.37 -1.08
N GLN A 232 15.41 18.00 -2.18
CA GLN A 232 16.13 19.28 -2.15
C GLN A 232 15.19 20.41 -1.73
N PHE A 233 13.97 20.45 -2.24
CA PHE A 233 12.97 21.44 -1.84
C PHE A 233 12.70 21.43 -0.34
N ILE A 234 12.52 20.24 0.25
CA ILE A 234 12.30 20.09 1.70
C ILE A 234 13.49 20.63 2.51
N ARG A 235 14.72 20.39 2.06
CA ARG A 235 15.93 20.87 2.74
C ARG A 235 16.14 22.38 2.64
N THR A 236 15.83 22.96 1.48
CA THR A 236 16.04 24.40 1.22
C THR A 236 14.95 25.27 1.80
N SER A 237 13.75 24.73 1.97
CA SER A 237 12.56 25.49 2.41
C SER A 237 11.78 24.74 3.49
N PRO A 238 12.38 24.48 4.67
CA PRO A 238 11.77 23.60 5.68
C PRO A 238 10.43 24.15 6.24
N PHE A 239 10.32 25.45 6.46
CA PHE A 239 9.08 26.07 6.95
C PHE A 239 7.94 25.99 5.94
N ILE A 240 8.23 26.24 4.65
CA ILE A 240 7.24 26.12 3.58
C ILE A 240 6.81 24.66 3.46
N SER A 241 7.75 23.73 3.49
CA SER A 241 7.47 22.30 3.44
C SER A 241 6.59 21.84 4.61
N ALA A 242 6.87 22.31 5.84
CA ALA A 242 6.04 22.01 7.00
C ALA A 242 4.61 22.56 6.84
N GLY A 243 4.47 23.79 6.31
CA GLY A 243 3.17 24.36 6.00
C GLY A 243 2.38 23.55 4.98
N ILE A 244 3.02 23.13 3.88
CA ILE A 244 2.39 22.27 2.84
C ILE A 244 1.98 20.92 3.45
N ILE A 245 2.83 20.28 4.24
CA ILE A 245 2.53 19.01 4.92
C ILE A 245 1.29 19.17 5.80
N MET A 246 1.23 20.24 6.59
CA MET A 246 0.11 20.51 7.50
C MET A 246 -1.20 20.69 6.71
N VAL A 247 -1.18 21.46 5.62
CA VAL A 247 -2.35 21.69 4.76
C VAL A 247 -2.82 20.38 4.12
N LEU A 248 -1.91 19.57 3.59
CA LEU A 248 -2.25 18.29 2.96
C LEU A 248 -2.84 17.30 3.97
N LEU A 249 -2.23 17.17 5.15
CA LEU A 249 -2.74 16.26 6.18
C LEU A 249 -4.06 16.74 6.75
N ALA A 250 -4.17 18.01 7.11
CA ALA A 250 -5.41 18.57 7.64
C ALA A 250 -6.55 18.50 6.61
N GLY A 251 -6.29 18.89 5.35
CA GLY A 251 -7.28 18.83 4.27
C GLY A 251 -7.70 17.41 3.94
N GLY A 252 -6.74 16.48 3.83
CA GLY A 252 -7.03 15.07 3.56
C GLY A 252 -7.81 14.40 4.70
N ILE A 253 -7.42 14.65 5.96
CA ILE A 253 -8.15 14.13 7.13
C ILE A 253 -9.55 14.74 7.21
N ALA A 254 -9.70 16.04 6.97
CA ALA A 254 -11.01 16.70 6.99
C ALA A 254 -11.98 16.10 5.97
N THR A 255 -11.50 15.80 4.75
CA THR A 255 -12.35 15.14 3.74
C THR A 255 -12.70 13.70 4.10
N LYS A 256 -11.82 12.96 4.77
CA LYS A 256 -12.13 11.62 5.30
C LYS A 256 -13.14 11.65 6.45
N LEU A 257 -13.14 12.69 7.28
CA LEU A 257 -14.16 12.87 8.29
C LEU A 257 -15.56 13.07 7.65
N ILE A 258 -15.64 13.66 6.45
CA ILE A 258 -16.91 13.76 5.72
C ILE A 258 -17.48 12.36 5.40
N GLN A 259 -16.65 11.38 5.06
CA GLN A 259 -17.10 10.00 4.84
C GLN A 259 -17.80 9.42 6.08
N ILE A 260 -17.24 9.65 7.27
CA ILE A 260 -17.83 9.20 8.52
C ILE A 260 -19.17 9.92 8.82
N LEU A 261 -19.26 11.21 8.47
CA LEU A 261 -20.51 11.98 8.64
C LEU A 261 -21.58 11.60 7.62
N MET A 262 -21.18 11.12 6.44
CA MET A 262 -22.06 10.71 5.34
C MET A 262 -22.07 9.19 5.15
N LEU A 263 -22.26 8.45 6.25
CA LEU A 263 -22.21 6.99 6.28
C LEU A 263 -23.04 6.33 5.18
N GLY A 264 -22.43 5.41 4.42
CA GLY A 264 -23.07 4.65 3.36
C GLY A 264 -23.39 5.43 2.08
N SER A 265 -22.96 6.69 1.98
CA SER A 265 -23.10 7.51 0.78
C SER A 265 -21.90 7.34 -0.13
N ILE A 266 -22.13 7.14 -1.44
CA ILE A 266 -21.08 7.10 -2.46
C ILE A 266 -20.30 8.42 -2.48
N THR A 267 -20.98 9.56 -2.28
CA THR A 267 -20.33 10.88 -2.18
C THR A 267 -19.37 10.94 -1.01
N GLY A 268 -19.78 10.43 0.17
CA GLY A 268 -18.91 10.37 1.35
C GLY A 268 -17.65 9.56 1.09
N GLU A 269 -17.77 8.39 0.49
CA GLU A 269 -16.67 7.50 0.13
C GLU A 269 -15.77 8.14 -0.96
N THR A 270 -16.36 8.73 -2.01
CA THR A 270 -15.61 9.41 -3.07
C THR A 270 -14.79 10.59 -2.52
N LEU A 271 -15.36 11.38 -1.63
CA LEU A 271 -14.65 12.50 -1.01
C LEU A 271 -13.62 12.02 0.02
N GLY A 272 -13.95 11.03 0.83
CA GLY A 272 -13.07 10.53 1.87
C GLY A 272 -11.91 9.71 1.31
N GLU A 273 -12.19 8.60 0.67
CA GLU A 273 -11.17 7.70 0.15
C GLU A 273 -10.65 8.12 -1.23
N GLY A 274 -11.55 8.51 -2.14
CA GLY A 274 -11.20 8.83 -3.52
C GLY A 274 -10.39 10.12 -3.65
N PHE A 275 -10.71 11.16 -2.86
CA PHE A 275 -9.97 12.42 -2.86
C PHE A 275 -9.09 12.60 -1.61
N GLY A 276 -9.65 12.46 -0.42
CA GLY A 276 -8.94 12.66 0.85
C GLY A 276 -7.80 11.66 1.05
N GLY A 277 -7.99 10.41 0.60
CA GLY A 277 -6.97 9.37 0.65
C GLY A 277 -5.68 9.75 -0.09
N PRO A 278 -5.70 10.01 -1.39
CA PRO A 278 -4.53 10.45 -2.16
C PRO A 278 -3.89 11.74 -1.61
N VAL A 279 -4.68 12.73 -1.18
CA VAL A 279 -4.16 13.96 -0.56
C VAL A 279 -3.41 13.65 0.74
N THR A 280 -3.98 12.81 1.60
CA THR A 280 -3.33 12.35 2.83
C THR A 280 -2.05 11.55 2.52
N ALA A 281 -2.05 10.72 1.48
CA ALA A 281 -0.88 9.95 1.05
C ALA A 281 0.30 10.85 0.65
N ILE A 282 0.03 11.94 -0.08
CA ILE A 282 1.06 12.95 -0.40
C ILE A 282 1.59 13.58 0.90
N GLY A 283 0.69 13.95 1.81
CA GLY A 283 1.04 14.48 3.12
C GLY A 283 1.94 13.53 3.92
N TYR A 284 1.60 12.23 3.98
CA TYR A 284 2.43 11.21 4.62
C TYR A 284 3.79 11.06 3.95
N PHE A 285 3.84 11.00 2.62
CA PHE A 285 5.10 10.91 1.90
C PHE A 285 6.02 12.09 2.20
N MET A 286 5.49 13.32 2.14
CA MET A 286 6.26 14.54 2.43
C MET A 286 6.67 14.61 3.90
N LEU A 287 5.79 14.24 4.85
CA LEU A 287 6.10 14.19 6.28
C LEU A 287 7.26 13.21 6.56
N LEU A 288 7.18 12.00 6.01
CA LEU A 288 8.22 11.00 6.19
C LEU A 288 9.55 11.42 5.54
N ALA A 289 9.50 12.09 4.39
CA ALA A 289 10.68 12.66 3.75
C ALA A 289 11.30 13.79 4.58
N TYR A 290 10.47 14.63 5.22
CA TYR A 290 10.90 15.67 6.14
C TYR A 290 11.56 15.09 7.39
N ILE A 291 10.93 14.10 8.03
CA ILE A 291 11.45 13.40 9.21
C ILE A 291 12.77 12.69 8.88
N ALA A 292 12.86 12.02 7.74
CA ALA A 292 14.06 11.30 7.29
C ALA A 292 15.32 12.19 7.25
N GLY A 293 15.14 13.49 7.00
CA GLY A 293 16.24 14.47 7.02
C GLY A 293 16.66 14.93 8.40
N SER A 294 15.86 14.68 9.45
CA SER A 294 16.05 15.26 10.79
C SER A 294 16.28 14.22 11.89
N ILE A 295 15.96 12.94 11.64
CA ILE A 295 16.00 11.90 12.66
C ILE A 295 17.46 11.42 12.93
N PRO A 296 17.85 11.16 14.19
CA PRO A 296 19.16 10.63 14.53
C PRO A 296 19.45 9.28 13.88
N ASN A 297 20.72 9.05 13.49
CA ASN A 297 21.14 7.82 12.80
C ASN A 297 20.69 6.48 13.43
N PRO A 298 20.73 6.27 14.75
CA PRO A 298 20.31 4.99 15.32
C PRO A 298 18.85 4.65 14.99
N PHE A 299 17.92 5.60 15.20
CA PHE A 299 16.51 5.42 14.90
C PHE A 299 16.26 5.33 13.39
N PHE A 300 16.97 6.14 12.59
CA PHE A 300 16.91 6.06 11.15
C PHE A 300 17.25 4.64 10.64
N ASN A 301 18.34 4.06 11.14
CA ASN A 301 18.82 2.76 10.69
C ASN A 301 17.84 1.61 11.00
N ILE A 302 17.08 1.69 12.08
CA ILE A 302 16.08 0.68 12.46
C ILE A 302 15.02 0.55 11.35
N PHE A 303 14.43 1.66 10.94
CA PHE A 303 13.41 1.67 9.88
C PHE A 303 14.01 1.52 8.48
N TYR A 304 15.20 2.07 8.26
CA TYR A 304 15.94 1.85 7.02
C TYR A 304 16.18 0.36 6.76
N ASN A 305 16.60 -0.41 7.77
CA ASN A 305 16.80 -1.84 7.63
C ASN A 305 15.49 -2.57 7.33
N MET A 306 14.40 -2.21 8.02
CA MET A 306 13.09 -2.78 7.73
C MET A 306 12.64 -2.49 6.28
N GLY A 307 12.77 -1.26 5.84
CA GLY A 307 12.49 -0.89 4.45
C GLY A 307 13.40 -1.58 3.46
N ARG A 308 14.64 -1.84 3.82
CA ARG A 308 15.61 -2.59 3.03
C ARG A 308 15.13 -4.03 2.74
N TYR A 309 14.45 -4.69 3.64
CA TYR A 309 13.89 -6.04 3.48
C TYR A 309 12.37 -6.02 3.20
N GLY A 310 11.86 -4.92 2.67
CA GLY A 310 10.42 -4.62 2.61
C GLY A 310 9.55 -5.70 1.96
N LEU A 311 9.97 -6.35 0.86
CA LEU A 311 9.19 -7.42 0.23
C LEU A 311 9.18 -8.67 1.12
N SER A 312 10.35 -9.12 1.57
CA SER A 312 10.45 -10.29 2.44
C SER A 312 9.68 -10.09 3.74
N VAL A 313 9.79 -8.91 4.33
CA VAL A 313 9.04 -8.53 5.54
C VAL A 313 7.54 -8.53 5.28
N TYR A 314 7.07 -8.03 4.14
CA TYR A 314 5.66 -8.05 3.75
C TYR A 314 5.13 -9.49 3.59
N ILE A 315 5.87 -10.34 2.89
CA ILE A 315 5.49 -11.74 2.72
C ILE A 315 5.47 -12.47 4.06
N LEU A 316 6.48 -12.27 4.91
CA LEU A 316 6.52 -12.85 6.26
C LEU A 316 5.34 -12.38 7.11
N PHE A 317 4.96 -11.11 7.03
CA PHE A 317 3.76 -10.60 7.70
C PHE A 317 2.52 -11.39 7.25
N ASN A 318 2.29 -11.54 5.95
CA ASN A 318 1.14 -12.28 5.43
C ASN A 318 1.17 -13.76 5.85
N ILE A 319 2.35 -14.39 5.86
CA ILE A 319 2.51 -15.77 6.35
C ILE A 319 2.14 -15.86 7.84
N PHE A 320 2.61 -14.96 8.69
CA PHE A 320 2.24 -14.96 10.11
C PHE A 320 0.75 -14.73 10.30
N MET A 321 0.16 -13.77 9.57
CA MET A 321 -1.29 -13.53 9.61
C MET A 321 -2.07 -14.77 9.19
N MET A 322 -1.65 -15.46 8.13
CA MET A 322 -2.26 -16.71 7.68
C MET A 322 -2.25 -17.78 8.80
N PHE A 323 -1.13 -17.98 9.49
CA PHE A 323 -1.04 -18.95 10.60
C PHE A 323 -1.87 -18.54 11.83
N ILE A 324 -2.05 -17.25 12.07
CA ILE A 324 -2.89 -16.79 13.19
C ILE A 324 -4.38 -16.91 12.86
N PHE A 325 -4.77 -16.57 11.64
CA PHE A 325 -6.18 -16.40 11.32
C PHE A 325 -6.82 -17.61 10.64
N TYR A 326 -6.09 -18.40 9.85
CA TYR A 326 -6.66 -19.50 9.08
C TYR A 326 -6.79 -20.79 9.88
N GLY A 327 -7.70 -21.69 9.42
CA GLY A 327 -8.12 -22.88 10.16
C GLY A 327 -7.04 -23.95 10.37
N PHE A 328 -6.01 -23.97 9.54
CA PHE A 328 -4.84 -24.84 9.78
C PHE A 328 -3.82 -24.27 10.78
N GLY A 329 -4.03 -23.04 11.29
CA GLY A 329 -3.27 -22.42 12.36
C GLY A 329 -4.13 -22.23 13.62
N LEU A 330 -4.27 -20.99 14.09
CA LEU A 330 -5.06 -20.68 15.30
C LEU A 330 -6.55 -20.43 15.01
N ALA A 331 -6.98 -20.41 13.76
CA ALA A 331 -8.38 -20.28 13.31
C ALA A 331 -9.12 -19.03 13.84
N MET A 332 -8.43 -17.90 13.98
CA MET A 332 -9.00 -16.69 14.58
C MET A 332 -9.82 -15.82 13.61
N TYR A 333 -9.96 -16.20 12.34
CA TYR A 333 -10.73 -15.44 11.34
C TYR A 333 -12.19 -15.27 11.77
N GLY A 334 -12.67 -14.03 11.85
CA GLY A 334 -14.02 -13.70 12.30
C GLY A 334 -14.31 -13.94 13.80
N GLN A 335 -13.28 -14.16 14.64
CA GLN A 335 -13.46 -14.49 16.06
C GLN A 335 -12.93 -13.46 17.03
N ILE A 336 -11.98 -12.65 16.63
CA ILE A 336 -11.37 -11.65 17.50
C ILE A 336 -11.95 -10.26 17.23
N SER A 337 -11.87 -9.39 18.23
CA SER A 337 -12.27 -8.00 18.08
C SER A 337 -11.29 -7.22 17.20
N PHE A 338 -11.76 -6.09 16.63
CA PHE A 338 -10.92 -5.21 15.85
C PHE A 338 -9.73 -4.66 16.65
N GLN A 339 -9.91 -4.43 17.98
CA GLN A 339 -8.82 -4.04 18.88
C GLN A 339 -7.71 -5.10 18.94
N MET A 340 -8.10 -6.38 19.10
CA MET A 340 -7.15 -7.48 19.15
C MET A 340 -6.40 -7.66 17.81
N LEU A 341 -7.08 -7.43 16.69
CA LEU A 341 -6.43 -7.38 15.38
C LEU A 341 -5.32 -6.32 15.36
N ILE A 342 -5.63 -5.07 15.73
CA ILE A 342 -4.64 -3.98 15.74
C ILE A 342 -3.45 -4.32 16.63
N LEU A 343 -3.71 -4.85 17.84
CA LEU A 343 -2.63 -5.29 18.74
C LEU A 343 -1.76 -6.39 18.11
N THR A 344 -2.38 -7.36 17.44
CA THR A 344 -1.67 -8.44 16.73
C THR A 344 -0.80 -7.87 15.62
N VAL A 345 -1.33 -6.97 14.80
CA VAL A 345 -0.57 -6.31 13.72
C VAL A 345 0.61 -5.50 14.27
N LEU A 346 0.41 -4.74 15.34
CA LEU A 346 1.47 -3.97 15.99
C LEU A 346 2.56 -4.89 16.57
N ALA A 347 2.17 -5.99 17.21
CA ALA A 347 3.11 -6.97 17.74
C ALA A 347 3.94 -7.62 16.61
N LEU A 348 3.29 -7.99 15.51
CA LEU A 348 3.99 -8.52 14.32
C LEU A 348 4.90 -7.48 13.68
N TYR A 349 4.48 -6.21 13.61
CA TYR A 349 5.34 -5.14 13.10
C TYR A 349 6.62 -5.01 13.93
N ILE A 350 6.51 -5.00 15.25
CA ILE A 350 7.67 -4.93 16.17
C ILE A 350 8.56 -6.17 15.99
N LEU A 351 7.98 -7.36 15.91
CA LEU A 351 8.72 -8.59 15.68
C LEU A 351 9.50 -8.53 14.35
N LEU A 352 8.86 -8.13 13.27
CA LEU A 352 9.47 -8.01 11.95
C LEU A 352 10.52 -6.89 11.88
N LEU A 353 10.33 -5.81 12.64
CA LEU A 353 11.32 -4.76 12.82
C LEU A 353 12.60 -5.32 13.48
N ILE A 354 12.46 -6.14 14.52
CA ILE A 354 13.59 -6.81 15.18
C ILE A 354 14.27 -7.78 14.20
N ILE A 355 13.50 -8.64 13.54
CA ILE A 355 14.00 -9.62 12.57
C ILE A 355 14.80 -8.91 11.47
N SER A 356 14.27 -7.85 10.88
CA SER A 356 14.93 -7.11 9.79
C SER A 356 16.27 -6.50 10.24
N ASN A 357 16.36 -6.02 11.48
CA ASN A 357 17.60 -5.47 12.03
C ASN A 357 18.63 -6.57 12.33
N VAL A 358 18.20 -7.72 12.84
CA VAL A 358 19.06 -8.91 13.02
C VAL A 358 19.61 -9.39 11.67
N LEU A 359 18.74 -9.53 10.64
CA LEU A 359 19.16 -9.91 9.30
C LEU A 359 20.17 -8.92 8.69
N ALA A 360 19.96 -7.61 8.94
CA ALA A 360 20.90 -6.59 8.49
C ALA A 360 22.26 -6.67 9.20
N HIS A 361 22.26 -6.95 10.51
CA HIS A 361 23.48 -7.10 11.30
C HIS A 361 24.35 -8.26 10.79
N TYR A 362 23.73 -9.41 10.48
CA TYR A 362 24.43 -10.58 9.94
C TYR A 362 24.61 -10.54 8.41
N ASN A 363 24.24 -9.46 7.73
CA ASN A 363 24.28 -9.35 6.27
C ASN A 363 23.61 -10.52 5.54
N ILE A 364 22.54 -11.07 6.13
CA ILE A 364 21.80 -12.19 5.54
C ILE A 364 21.06 -11.68 4.31
N ARG A 365 21.20 -12.41 3.19
CA ARG A 365 20.55 -12.10 1.93
C ARG A 365 19.23 -12.86 1.85
N LEU A 366 18.14 -12.13 1.69
CA LEU A 366 16.82 -12.70 1.45
C LEU A 366 16.45 -12.66 -0.05
N LEU A 367 15.16 -12.79 -0.34
CA LEU A 367 14.62 -12.79 -1.71
C LEU A 367 15.14 -11.62 -2.55
N GLU A 368 15.24 -10.44 -1.94
CA GLU A 368 15.72 -9.22 -2.58
C GLU A 368 17.13 -9.33 -3.17
N GLN A 369 17.96 -10.14 -2.56
CA GLN A 369 19.37 -10.22 -2.92
C GLN A 369 19.74 -11.51 -3.67
N THR A 370 18.91 -12.57 -3.53
CA THR A 370 19.24 -13.90 -4.04
C THR A 370 18.88 -14.05 -5.53
N PHE A 371 17.73 -13.53 -5.95
CA PHE A 371 17.25 -13.72 -7.32
C PHE A 371 17.90 -12.81 -8.37
N LEU A 372 18.71 -11.82 -7.94
CA LEU A 372 19.05 -10.69 -8.77
C LEU A 372 20.53 -10.35 -8.87
N ILE A 373 21.38 -11.14 -8.24
CA ILE A 373 22.81 -11.08 -8.51
C ILE A 373 23.05 -11.58 -9.93
N ASN A 374 23.25 -10.62 -10.82
CA ASN A 374 23.63 -10.89 -12.20
C ASN A 374 24.90 -11.74 -12.21
N LYS A 375 24.82 -12.97 -12.76
CA LYS A 375 25.97 -13.91 -12.88
C LYS A 375 27.19 -13.34 -13.60
N LYS A 376 27.12 -12.13 -14.17
CA LYS A 376 28.24 -11.46 -14.82
C LYS A 376 29.32 -10.89 -13.88
N ALA A 377 29.06 -10.81 -12.55
CA ALA A 377 30.05 -10.31 -11.59
C ALA A 377 31.06 -11.37 -11.11
N LYS A 378 31.01 -12.60 -11.64
CA LYS A 378 32.00 -13.67 -11.34
C LYS A 378 33.07 -13.86 -12.40
N ARG A 379 33.18 -12.96 -13.38
CA ARG A 379 34.14 -13.10 -14.50
C ARG A 379 35.07 -11.89 -14.66
N GLU A 380 35.28 -11.09 -13.64
CA GLU A 380 36.37 -10.11 -13.56
C GLU A 380 37.12 -10.27 -12.24
#